data_4683703aac53becc7a18a2b4f26afcb8
#
_entry.id   4683703aac53becc7a18a2b4f26afcb8
#
_cell.length_a   1.000
_cell.length_b   1.000
_cell.length_c   1.000
_cell.angle_alpha   90.00
_cell.angle_beta   90.00
_cell.angle_gamma   90.00
#
_symmetry.space_group_name_H-M   'P 1'
#
loop_
_entity.id
_entity.type
_entity.pdbx_description
1 polymer ?
#
loop_
_entity_poly.entity_id
_entity_poly.type
_entity_poly.pdbx_seq_one_letter_code
_entity_poly.pdbx_strand_id
1 'polypeptide(L)'
;MSRVSVIGAGAWGTTLSILLAENGHPVSLWVYEKEIVPEIKKFRENKRYLPGFQLPEKIEITSEIEPAEIFFFAVPTQFLRSIAKPFASAVKEDAIVVSASKGIEEKSLKLPFQILKEELKNENLCVLSGPNLSSEIAKGLPAASVIASEKKEIAGAVQEALMLNRFRVYTNTDVIGVQLGGALKNIIAIAAGTADGLNLGDNAKAGLMIRGIAEITRLGMALGAKAETFAGLSGMGDLIATCTSRLSRNHLVGEQIAQGKKLTDILKEMKEVAEGVPTTIAARTLGKKLKVTLPITEEVYQVLYEGKDPYRAITDLMTRSATSE
;
A
#
# COMPACT_ATOMS: atom_id res chain seq x y z
N MET A 1 -18.87 -17.51 -9.72
CA MET A 1 -18.81 -16.59 -8.54
C MET A 1 -18.05 -17.33 -7.45
N SER A 2 -16.92 -16.78 -7.03
CA SER A 2 -16.07 -17.39 -5.98
C SER A 2 -16.39 -16.80 -4.62
N ARG A 3 -16.29 -17.60 -3.55
CA ARG A 3 -16.33 -17.09 -2.18
C ARG A 3 -15.03 -16.37 -1.88
N VAL A 4 -15.12 -15.11 -1.45
CA VAL A 4 -13.96 -14.25 -1.22
C VAL A 4 -13.87 -13.86 0.25
N SER A 5 -12.68 -13.95 0.82
CA SER A 5 -12.39 -13.44 2.16
C SER A 5 -11.45 -12.25 2.08
N VAL A 6 -11.85 -11.11 2.65
CA VAL A 6 -11.01 -9.91 2.76
C VAL A 6 -10.55 -9.77 4.20
N ILE A 7 -9.25 -9.89 4.41
CA ILE A 7 -8.61 -9.87 5.72
C ILE A 7 -8.10 -8.46 6.00
N GLY A 8 -8.71 -7.81 7.01
CA GLY A 8 -8.41 -6.44 7.40
C GLY A 8 -9.51 -5.45 6.98
N ALA A 9 -10.27 -4.97 7.96
CA ALA A 9 -11.35 -3.99 7.80
C ALA A 9 -10.87 -2.53 7.90
N GLY A 10 -9.65 -2.22 7.46
CA GLY A 10 -9.21 -0.85 7.21
C GLY A 10 -9.97 -0.22 6.03
N ALA A 11 -9.71 1.06 5.72
CA ALA A 11 -10.37 1.73 4.60
C ALA A 11 -10.25 0.95 3.29
N TRP A 12 -9.05 0.43 2.97
CA TRP A 12 -8.82 -0.30 1.72
C TRP A 12 -9.51 -1.68 1.69
N GLY A 13 -9.41 -2.48 2.75
CA GLY A 13 -10.10 -3.78 2.80
C GLY A 13 -11.61 -3.64 2.76
N THR A 14 -12.17 -2.63 3.44
CA THR A 14 -13.60 -2.32 3.37
C THR A 14 -14.02 -1.94 1.94
N THR A 15 -13.22 -1.11 1.24
CA THR A 15 -13.47 -0.73 -0.16
C THR A 15 -13.37 -1.94 -1.12
N LEU A 16 -12.37 -2.81 -0.94
CA LEU A 16 -12.26 -4.06 -1.71
C LEU A 16 -13.49 -4.95 -1.53
N SER A 17 -14.00 -5.07 -0.30
CA SER A 17 -15.20 -5.85 -0.01
C SER A 17 -16.42 -5.30 -0.75
N ILE A 18 -16.56 -3.97 -0.84
CA ILE A 18 -17.62 -3.32 -1.62
C ILE A 18 -17.49 -3.67 -3.11
N LEU A 19 -16.28 -3.49 -3.71
CA LEU A 19 -16.05 -3.81 -5.13
C LEU A 19 -16.37 -5.27 -5.47
N LEU A 20 -15.90 -6.20 -4.66
CA LEU A 20 -16.12 -7.63 -4.85
C LEU A 20 -17.60 -8.01 -4.71
N ALA A 21 -18.31 -7.44 -3.75
CA ALA A 21 -19.74 -7.66 -3.57
C ALA A 21 -20.57 -7.07 -4.70
N GLU A 22 -20.19 -5.89 -5.24
CA GLU A 22 -20.81 -5.30 -6.44
C GLU A 22 -20.61 -6.17 -7.68
N ASN A 23 -19.43 -6.82 -7.81
CA ASN A 23 -19.18 -7.79 -8.88
C ASN A 23 -19.87 -9.15 -8.66
N GLY A 24 -20.71 -9.27 -7.65
CA GLY A 24 -21.58 -10.41 -7.39
C GLY A 24 -20.97 -11.51 -6.51
N HIS A 25 -19.75 -11.35 -6.02
CA HIS A 25 -19.12 -12.34 -5.14
C HIS A 25 -19.74 -12.33 -3.73
N PRO A 26 -19.96 -13.51 -3.09
CA PRO A 26 -20.16 -13.59 -1.66
C PRO A 26 -18.84 -13.24 -0.94
N VAL A 27 -18.86 -12.22 -0.09
CA VAL A 27 -17.66 -11.65 0.56
C VAL A 27 -17.76 -11.79 2.06
N SER A 28 -16.72 -12.31 2.71
CA SER A 28 -16.51 -12.15 4.14
C SER A 28 -15.45 -11.08 4.41
N LEU A 29 -15.81 -10.05 5.19
CA LEU A 29 -14.87 -9.04 5.67
C LEU A 29 -14.44 -9.41 7.08
N TRP A 30 -13.18 -9.86 7.21
CA TRP A 30 -12.59 -10.20 8.49
C TRP A 30 -12.08 -8.95 9.20
N VAL A 31 -12.57 -8.75 10.42
CA VAL A 31 -12.27 -7.59 11.27
C VAL A 31 -11.38 -8.03 12.42
N TYR A 32 -10.21 -7.40 12.56
CA TYR A 32 -9.26 -7.69 13.64
C TYR A 32 -9.80 -7.26 15.01
N GLU A 33 -10.36 -6.05 15.08
CA GLU A 33 -10.93 -5.47 16.28
C GLU A 33 -12.34 -6.04 16.53
N LYS A 34 -12.42 -7.11 17.31
CA LYS A 34 -13.68 -7.85 17.57
C LYS A 34 -14.77 -6.95 18.14
N GLU A 35 -14.40 -5.92 18.89
CA GLU A 35 -15.31 -4.99 19.55
C GLU A 35 -16.11 -4.10 18.57
N ILE A 36 -15.62 -3.87 17.36
CA ILE A 36 -16.35 -3.06 16.36
C ILE A 36 -17.24 -3.91 15.42
N VAL A 37 -17.12 -5.24 15.45
CA VAL A 37 -17.94 -6.15 14.61
C VAL A 37 -19.44 -5.95 14.81
N PRO A 38 -19.98 -5.89 16.06
CA PRO A 38 -21.40 -5.68 16.27
C PRO A 38 -21.91 -4.33 15.73
N GLU A 39 -21.10 -3.28 15.83
CA GLU A 39 -21.44 -1.95 15.30
C GLU A 39 -21.53 -1.98 13.78
N ILE A 40 -20.51 -2.55 13.09
CA ILE A 40 -20.49 -2.65 11.62
C ILE A 40 -21.68 -3.50 11.14
N LYS A 41 -21.97 -4.63 11.80
CA LYS A 41 -23.14 -5.49 11.48
C LYS A 41 -24.46 -4.72 11.59
N LYS A 42 -24.63 -3.99 12.69
CA LYS A 42 -25.89 -3.26 12.99
C LYS A 42 -26.15 -2.09 12.02
N PHE A 43 -25.11 -1.31 11.76
CA PHE A 43 -25.24 -0.08 10.95
C PHE A 43 -24.90 -0.29 9.48
N ARG A 44 -24.36 -1.45 9.12
CA ARG A 44 -23.82 -1.74 7.77
C ARG A 44 -22.89 -0.64 7.28
N GLU A 45 -22.06 -0.10 8.19
CA GLU A 45 -21.10 0.97 7.93
C GLU A 45 -19.85 0.77 8.79
N ASN A 46 -18.68 0.91 8.19
CA ASN A 46 -17.42 0.96 8.92
C ASN A 46 -17.05 2.40 9.27
N LYS A 47 -17.72 2.95 10.30
CA LYS A 47 -17.53 4.35 10.73
C LYS A 47 -16.11 4.69 11.16
N ARG A 48 -15.35 3.69 11.60
CA ARG A 48 -13.98 3.90 12.08
C ARG A 48 -13.01 4.18 10.94
N TYR A 49 -13.10 3.41 9.84
CA TYR A 49 -12.11 3.41 8.77
C TYR A 49 -12.62 3.88 7.41
N LEU A 50 -13.92 3.77 7.15
CA LEU A 50 -14.55 4.23 5.91
C LEU A 50 -15.95 4.82 6.20
N PRO A 51 -16.01 5.96 6.91
CA PRO A 51 -17.30 6.57 7.27
C PRO A 51 -18.06 7.08 6.04
N GLY A 52 -19.41 7.04 6.12
CA GLY A 52 -20.31 7.54 5.07
C GLY A 52 -20.60 6.54 3.95
N PHE A 53 -20.15 5.29 4.06
CA PHE A 53 -20.37 4.26 3.04
C PHE A 53 -21.13 3.07 3.59
N GLN A 54 -22.28 2.77 2.99
CA GLN A 54 -23.09 1.62 3.34
C GLN A 54 -22.47 0.34 2.74
N LEU A 55 -22.36 -0.69 3.55
CA LEU A 55 -21.86 -1.99 3.11
C LEU A 55 -23.02 -2.83 2.52
N PRO A 56 -22.87 -3.35 1.29
CA PRO A 56 -23.83 -4.29 0.71
C PRO A 56 -24.18 -5.45 1.66
N GLU A 57 -25.45 -5.88 1.68
CA GLU A 57 -25.90 -6.97 2.56
C GLU A 57 -25.16 -8.29 2.31
N LYS A 58 -24.68 -8.50 1.08
CA LYS A 58 -23.86 -9.67 0.68
C LYS A 58 -22.49 -9.75 1.38
N ILE A 59 -22.04 -8.66 2.04
CA ILE A 59 -20.80 -8.68 2.82
C ILE A 59 -21.10 -9.22 4.22
N GLU A 60 -20.57 -10.38 4.53
CA GLU A 60 -20.56 -10.93 5.86
C GLU A 60 -19.45 -10.26 6.68
N ILE A 61 -19.79 -9.71 7.85
CA ILE A 61 -18.82 -9.08 8.76
C ILE A 61 -18.46 -10.11 9.83
N THR A 62 -17.20 -10.48 9.93
CA THR A 62 -16.81 -11.56 10.85
C THR A 62 -15.44 -11.30 11.50
N SER A 63 -15.19 -11.92 12.63
CA SER A 63 -13.87 -12.06 13.25
C SER A 63 -13.38 -13.52 13.25
N GLU A 64 -14.19 -14.40 12.66
CA GLU A 64 -13.85 -15.83 12.56
C GLU A 64 -13.12 -16.09 11.22
N ILE A 65 -12.22 -17.07 11.26
CA ILE A 65 -11.46 -17.49 10.09
C ILE A 65 -12.27 -18.55 9.35
N GLU A 66 -12.63 -18.24 8.10
CA GLU A 66 -13.44 -19.13 7.27
C GLU A 66 -12.71 -19.48 5.96
N PRO A 67 -12.95 -20.69 5.41
CA PRO A 67 -12.43 -21.07 4.12
C PRO A 67 -13.03 -20.19 3.00
N ALA A 68 -12.19 -19.84 2.03
CA ALA A 68 -12.58 -19.12 0.81
C ALA A 68 -11.76 -19.62 -0.38
N GLU A 69 -12.20 -19.27 -1.60
CA GLU A 69 -11.45 -19.55 -2.83
C GLU A 69 -10.43 -18.47 -3.14
N ILE A 70 -10.72 -17.22 -2.71
CA ILE A 70 -9.82 -16.08 -2.88
C ILE A 70 -9.69 -15.33 -1.55
N PHE A 71 -8.45 -15.08 -1.12
CA PHE A 71 -8.13 -14.34 0.10
C PHE A 71 -7.41 -13.04 -0.27
N PHE A 72 -7.97 -11.89 0.13
CA PHE A 72 -7.30 -10.59 0.02
C PHE A 72 -6.76 -10.16 1.38
N PHE A 73 -5.45 -10.02 1.52
CA PHE A 73 -4.81 -9.49 2.71
C PHE A 73 -4.59 -7.99 2.56
N ALA A 74 -5.38 -7.19 3.27
CA ALA A 74 -5.37 -5.73 3.27
C ALA A 74 -5.04 -5.16 4.67
N VAL A 75 -3.99 -5.68 5.28
CA VAL A 75 -3.53 -5.30 6.61
C VAL A 75 -2.20 -4.57 6.55
N PRO A 76 -1.85 -3.73 7.54
CA PRO A 76 -0.55 -3.07 7.55
C PRO A 76 0.59 -4.09 7.54
N THR A 77 1.64 -3.79 6.76
CA THR A 77 2.72 -4.73 6.44
C THR A 77 3.43 -5.27 7.68
N GLN A 78 3.64 -4.43 8.70
CA GLN A 78 4.32 -4.84 9.93
C GLN A 78 3.55 -5.87 10.77
N PHE A 79 2.23 -5.99 10.55
CA PHE A 79 1.35 -6.96 11.22
C PHE A 79 1.00 -8.16 10.32
N LEU A 80 1.33 -8.11 9.03
CA LEU A 80 0.88 -9.10 8.05
C LEU A 80 1.26 -10.53 8.44
N ARG A 81 2.49 -10.75 8.90
CA ARG A 81 2.98 -12.07 9.31
C ARG A 81 2.15 -12.68 10.43
N SER A 82 1.92 -11.92 11.49
CA SER A 82 1.15 -12.39 12.65
C SER A 82 -0.33 -12.62 12.32
N ILE A 83 -0.88 -11.82 11.41
CA ILE A 83 -2.26 -11.97 10.94
C ILE A 83 -2.39 -13.14 9.95
N ALA A 84 -1.45 -13.34 9.04
CA ALA A 84 -1.54 -14.41 8.04
C ALA A 84 -1.39 -15.80 8.65
N LYS A 85 -0.52 -15.97 9.66
CA LYS A 85 -0.20 -17.26 10.26
C LYS A 85 -1.44 -18.09 10.69
N PRO A 86 -2.43 -17.55 11.41
CA PRO A 86 -3.65 -18.27 11.76
C PRO A 86 -4.50 -18.73 10.58
N PHE A 87 -4.39 -18.05 9.41
CA PHE A 87 -5.15 -18.40 8.21
C PHE A 87 -4.57 -19.59 7.45
N ALA A 88 -3.37 -20.08 7.80
CA ALA A 88 -2.71 -21.17 7.07
C ALA A 88 -3.56 -22.44 6.97
N SER A 89 -4.40 -22.75 7.96
CA SER A 89 -5.30 -23.91 7.94
C SER A 89 -6.55 -23.71 7.09
N ALA A 90 -6.95 -22.46 6.84
CA ALA A 90 -8.14 -22.11 6.05
C ALA A 90 -7.81 -21.92 4.56
N VAL A 91 -6.56 -21.54 4.24
CA VAL A 91 -6.08 -21.35 2.88
C VAL A 91 -5.72 -22.72 2.28
N LYS A 92 -6.58 -23.24 1.41
CA LYS A 92 -6.33 -24.49 0.70
C LYS A 92 -5.28 -24.30 -0.38
N GLU A 93 -4.71 -25.40 -0.88
CA GLU A 93 -3.66 -25.40 -1.92
C GLU A 93 -4.12 -24.74 -3.22
N ASP A 94 -5.37 -24.90 -3.60
CA ASP A 94 -5.99 -24.34 -4.79
C ASP A 94 -6.51 -22.90 -4.61
N ALA A 95 -6.56 -22.39 -3.38
CA ALA A 95 -6.99 -21.04 -3.11
C ALA A 95 -6.02 -19.99 -3.69
N ILE A 96 -6.57 -18.85 -4.12
CA ILE A 96 -5.79 -17.70 -4.57
C ILE A 96 -5.56 -16.75 -3.39
N VAL A 97 -4.32 -16.34 -3.20
CA VAL A 97 -3.92 -15.39 -2.15
C VAL A 97 -3.46 -14.08 -2.76
N VAL A 98 -4.11 -12.98 -2.42
CA VAL A 98 -3.82 -11.64 -2.94
C VAL A 98 -3.26 -10.75 -1.83
N SER A 99 -2.05 -10.27 -2.01
CA SER A 99 -1.50 -9.20 -1.18
C SER A 99 -1.99 -7.85 -1.67
N ALA A 100 -2.75 -7.15 -0.83
CA ALA A 100 -3.17 -5.76 -1.06
C ALA A 100 -2.46 -4.77 -0.10
N SER A 101 -1.47 -5.25 0.66
CA SER A 101 -0.61 -4.48 1.57
C SER A 101 0.52 -3.81 0.81
N LYS A 102 0.89 -2.60 1.24
CA LYS A 102 1.92 -1.77 0.57
C LYS A 102 2.99 -1.33 1.58
N GLY A 103 4.09 -2.06 1.64
CA GLY A 103 5.21 -1.76 2.55
C GLY A 103 6.30 -2.83 2.47
N ILE A 104 7.29 -2.73 3.35
CA ILE A 104 8.38 -3.69 3.54
C ILE A 104 8.46 -4.01 5.03
N GLU A 105 8.49 -5.28 5.40
CA GLU A 105 8.63 -5.68 6.81
C GLU A 105 10.01 -5.27 7.33
N GLU A 106 10.07 -4.51 8.41
CA GLU A 106 11.33 -3.95 8.93
C GLU A 106 12.34 -5.03 9.33
N LYS A 107 11.88 -6.06 10.04
CA LYS A 107 12.78 -7.09 10.62
C LYS A 107 13.38 -8.00 9.57
N SER A 108 12.59 -8.45 8.61
CA SER A 108 13.02 -9.43 7.61
C SER A 108 13.42 -8.80 6.27
N LEU A 109 13.06 -7.54 6.04
CA LEU A 109 13.19 -6.82 4.77
C LEU A 109 12.39 -7.47 3.63
N LYS A 110 11.36 -8.26 3.95
CA LYS A 110 10.53 -8.97 2.98
C LYS A 110 9.35 -8.13 2.53
N LEU A 111 8.97 -8.38 1.29
CA LEU A 111 7.75 -7.86 0.69
C LEU A 111 6.55 -8.67 1.18
N PRO A 112 5.34 -8.08 1.25
CA PRO A 112 4.13 -8.75 1.71
C PRO A 112 3.86 -10.10 1.03
N PHE A 113 4.07 -10.23 -0.30
CA PHE A 113 3.83 -11.50 -0.97
C PHE A 113 4.81 -12.60 -0.50
N GLN A 114 6.06 -12.25 -0.18
CA GLN A 114 7.04 -13.19 0.36
C GLN A 114 6.64 -13.65 1.77
N ILE A 115 6.09 -12.73 2.57
CA ILE A 115 5.55 -13.05 3.91
C ILE A 115 4.38 -14.02 3.78
N LEU A 116 3.42 -13.74 2.88
CA LEU A 116 2.26 -14.60 2.65
C LEU A 116 2.68 -15.97 2.13
N LYS A 117 3.66 -16.05 1.22
CA LYS A 117 4.21 -17.32 0.73
C LYS A 117 4.78 -18.16 1.87
N GLU A 118 5.52 -17.55 2.78
CA GLU A 118 6.12 -18.24 3.93
C GLU A 118 5.10 -18.75 4.93
N GLU A 119 4.13 -17.88 5.30
CA GLU A 119 3.18 -18.21 6.35
C GLU A 119 2.06 -19.14 5.88
N LEU A 120 1.62 -19.00 4.63
CA LEU A 120 0.48 -19.75 4.09
C LEU A 120 0.90 -20.98 3.26
N LYS A 121 2.18 -21.05 2.86
CA LYS A 121 2.72 -22.13 2.00
C LYS A 121 1.90 -22.36 0.74
N ASN A 122 1.40 -21.28 0.15
CA ASN A 122 0.56 -21.29 -1.04
C ASN A 122 1.33 -20.70 -2.23
N GLU A 123 1.22 -21.31 -3.41
CA GLU A 123 1.91 -20.91 -4.64
C GLU A 123 1.04 -20.09 -5.61
N ASN A 124 -0.26 -19.93 -5.31
CA ASN A 124 -1.19 -19.15 -6.12
C ASN A 124 -1.29 -17.71 -5.59
N LEU A 125 -0.17 -16.99 -5.68
CA LEU A 125 -0.01 -15.66 -5.12
C LEU A 125 -0.18 -14.57 -6.16
N CYS A 126 -0.88 -13.50 -5.76
CA CYS A 126 -1.00 -12.25 -6.50
C CYS A 126 -0.64 -11.05 -5.63
N VAL A 127 -0.36 -9.94 -6.29
CA VAL A 127 -0.19 -8.62 -5.67
C VAL A 127 -1.14 -7.64 -6.33
N LEU A 128 -1.90 -6.89 -5.55
CA LEU A 128 -2.75 -5.79 -6.00
C LEU A 128 -2.11 -4.46 -5.62
N SER A 129 -1.88 -3.59 -6.60
CA SER A 129 -1.33 -2.25 -6.39
C SER A 129 -1.87 -1.25 -7.42
N GLY A 130 -1.56 0.04 -7.27
CA GLY A 130 -2.03 1.12 -8.15
C GLY A 130 -2.60 2.31 -7.38
N PRO A 131 -3.06 3.36 -8.05
CA PRO A 131 -3.65 4.55 -7.43
C PRO A 131 -5.01 4.23 -6.81
N ASN A 132 -5.01 3.79 -5.55
CA ASN A 132 -6.18 3.22 -4.86
C ASN A 132 -6.55 4.07 -3.63
N LEU A 133 -7.10 5.27 -3.86
CA LEU A 133 -7.67 6.11 -2.81
C LEU A 133 -9.05 5.54 -2.42
N SER A 134 -9.11 4.88 -1.27
CA SER A 134 -10.26 4.09 -0.80
C SER A 134 -11.59 4.86 -0.84
N SER A 135 -11.61 6.09 -0.33
CA SER A 135 -12.83 6.91 -0.29
C SER A 135 -13.32 7.35 -1.67
N GLU A 136 -12.42 7.57 -2.63
CA GLU A 136 -12.80 7.90 -4.01
C GLU A 136 -13.41 6.69 -4.71
N ILE A 137 -12.78 5.53 -4.60
CA ILE A 137 -13.28 4.28 -5.17
C ILE A 137 -14.63 3.91 -4.55
N ALA A 138 -14.79 4.05 -3.23
CA ALA A 138 -16.05 3.79 -2.54
C ALA A 138 -17.17 4.76 -2.95
N LYS A 139 -16.84 6.01 -3.34
CA LYS A 139 -17.77 6.96 -3.96
C LYS A 139 -18.21 6.60 -5.37
N GLY A 140 -17.63 5.57 -5.97
CA GLY A 140 -17.92 5.18 -7.35
C GLY A 140 -17.10 5.94 -8.40
N LEU A 141 -16.10 6.72 -8.01
CA LEU A 141 -15.23 7.42 -8.97
C LEU A 141 -14.37 6.42 -9.75
N PRO A 142 -14.08 6.71 -11.04
CA PRO A 142 -13.27 5.83 -11.86
C PRO A 142 -11.86 5.66 -11.27
N ALA A 143 -11.37 4.41 -11.26
CA ALA A 143 -10.02 4.09 -10.83
C ALA A 143 -9.44 2.92 -11.62
N ALA A 144 -8.12 2.79 -11.58
CA ALA A 144 -7.41 1.68 -12.21
C ALA A 144 -6.39 1.07 -11.25
N SER A 145 -6.23 -0.24 -11.33
CA SER A 145 -5.29 -1.03 -10.54
C SER A 145 -4.53 -2.02 -11.41
N VAL A 146 -3.49 -2.63 -10.83
CA VAL A 146 -2.75 -3.72 -11.45
C VAL A 146 -2.69 -4.91 -10.49
N ILE A 147 -2.96 -6.10 -11.06
CA ILE A 147 -2.72 -7.40 -10.44
C ILE A 147 -1.46 -7.99 -11.04
N ALA A 148 -0.51 -8.37 -10.18
CA ALA A 148 0.68 -9.08 -10.63
C ALA A 148 0.73 -10.50 -10.04
N SER A 149 1.05 -11.48 -10.89
CA SER A 149 1.31 -12.86 -10.50
C SER A 149 2.31 -13.48 -11.47
N GLU A 150 3.13 -14.41 -10.98
CA GLU A 150 4.00 -15.23 -11.83
C GLU A 150 3.17 -16.16 -12.74
N LYS A 151 1.93 -16.50 -12.34
CA LYS A 151 0.98 -17.32 -13.08
C LYS A 151 -0.08 -16.43 -13.72
N LYS A 152 -0.13 -16.36 -15.05
CA LYS A 152 -1.07 -15.49 -15.79
C LYS A 152 -2.54 -15.82 -15.52
N GLU A 153 -2.85 -17.10 -15.39
CA GLU A 153 -4.20 -17.60 -15.08
C GLU A 153 -4.70 -17.11 -13.73
N ILE A 154 -3.81 -17.06 -12.72
CA ILE A 154 -4.12 -16.55 -11.38
C ILE A 154 -4.36 -15.04 -11.42
N ALA A 155 -3.51 -14.29 -12.14
CA ALA A 155 -3.72 -12.86 -12.34
C ALA A 155 -5.04 -12.57 -13.07
N GLY A 156 -5.37 -13.36 -14.07
CA GLY A 156 -6.62 -13.26 -14.84
C GLY A 156 -7.87 -13.53 -13.99
N ALA A 157 -7.86 -14.55 -13.15
CA ALA A 157 -8.97 -14.85 -12.24
C ALA A 157 -9.24 -13.71 -11.24
N VAL A 158 -8.20 -13.11 -10.67
CA VAL A 158 -8.34 -11.96 -9.77
C VAL A 158 -8.73 -10.67 -10.50
N GLN A 159 -8.23 -10.49 -11.74
CA GLN A 159 -8.66 -9.40 -12.62
C GLN A 159 -10.17 -9.46 -12.86
N GLU A 160 -10.69 -10.62 -13.23
CA GLU A 160 -12.13 -10.84 -13.46
C GLU A 160 -12.95 -10.59 -12.20
N ALA A 161 -12.47 -11.06 -11.03
CA ALA A 161 -13.15 -10.87 -9.76
C ALA A 161 -13.29 -9.40 -9.34
N LEU A 162 -12.36 -8.53 -9.75
CA LEU A 162 -12.35 -7.11 -9.39
C LEU A 162 -12.84 -6.16 -10.48
N MET A 163 -12.94 -6.61 -11.74
CA MET A 163 -13.25 -5.77 -12.89
C MET A 163 -14.68 -5.25 -12.83
N LEU A 164 -14.82 -3.92 -12.82
CA LEU A 164 -16.10 -3.22 -12.91
C LEU A 164 -16.00 -2.11 -13.96
N ASN A 165 -17.12 -1.58 -14.44
CA ASN A 165 -17.13 -0.46 -15.40
C ASN A 165 -16.39 0.78 -14.89
N ARG A 166 -16.35 0.95 -13.56
CA ARG A 166 -15.68 2.07 -12.87
C ARG A 166 -14.34 1.70 -12.23
N PHE A 167 -13.97 0.41 -12.23
CA PHE A 167 -12.71 -0.07 -11.65
C PHE A 167 -11.98 -0.96 -12.63
N ARG A 168 -11.02 -0.36 -13.35
CA ARG A 168 -10.24 -1.06 -14.37
C ARG A 168 -9.06 -1.80 -13.74
N VAL A 169 -8.90 -3.06 -14.04
CA VAL A 169 -7.78 -3.87 -13.54
C VAL A 169 -6.93 -4.36 -14.71
N TYR A 170 -5.62 -4.15 -14.63
CA TYR A 170 -4.63 -4.64 -15.58
C TYR A 170 -3.82 -5.76 -14.95
N THR A 171 -3.25 -6.64 -15.76
CA THR A 171 -2.38 -7.72 -15.30
C THR A 171 -0.91 -7.42 -15.57
N ASN A 172 -0.02 -7.95 -14.73
CA ASN A 172 1.43 -7.89 -14.87
C ASN A 172 2.06 -9.20 -14.41
N THR A 173 3.27 -9.50 -14.83
CA THR A 173 4.06 -10.66 -14.36
C THR A 173 5.18 -10.28 -13.41
N ASP A 174 5.50 -8.98 -13.29
CA ASP A 174 6.53 -8.47 -12.38
C ASP A 174 5.94 -8.22 -10.97
N VAL A 175 5.84 -9.28 -10.19
CA VAL A 175 5.31 -9.24 -8.82
C VAL A 175 6.16 -8.33 -7.92
N ILE A 176 7.49 -8.38 -8.08
CA ILE A 176 8.43 -7.59 -7.29
C ILE A 176 8.26 -6.10 -7.59
N GLY A 177 8.28 -5.72 -8.87
CA GLY A 177 8.16 -4.33 -9.29
C GLY A 177 6.83 -3.71 -8.90
N VAL A 178 5.71 -4.41 -9.11
CA VAL A 178 4.37 -3.95 -8.73
C VAL A 178 4.28 -3.71 -7.22
N GLN A 179 4.85 -4.58 -6.41
CA GLN A 179 4.80 -4.44 -4.96
C GLN A 179 5.74 -3.35 -4.44
N LEU A 180 6.96 -3.26 -4.97
CA LEU A 180 7.93 -2.24 -4.59
C LEU A 180 7.46 -0.83 -4.96
N GLY A 181 6.86 -0.65 -6.13
CA GLY A 181 6.28 0.64 -6.52
C GLY A 181 5.28 1.14 -5.49
N GLY A 182 4.32 0.28 -5.12
CA GLY A 182 3.32 0.60 -4.10
C GLY A 182 3.89 0.81 -2.68
N ALA A 183 4.99 0.15 -2.33
CA ALA A 183 5.63 0.29 -1.03
C ALA A 183 6.46 1.58 -0.94
N LEU A 184 7.38 1.79 -1.89
CA LEU A 184 8.39 2.85 -1.83
C LEU A 184 7.81 4.24 -2.13
N LYS A 185 6.75 4.34 -2.95
CA LYS A 185 6.05 5.62 -3.18
C LYS A 185 5.65 6.33 -1.89
N ASN A 186 5.36 5.57 -0.82
CA ASN A 186 4.93 6.10 0.45
C ASN A 186 6.02 6.95 1.12
N ILE A 187 7.30 6.63 0.89
CA ILE A 187 8.45 7.42 1.36
C ILE A 187 8.49 8.75 0.61
N ILE A 188 8.32 8.70 -0.71
CA ILE A 188 8.31 9.90 -1.54
C ILE A 188 7.10 10.80 -1.20
N ALA A 189 5.97 10.19 -0.84
CA ALA A 189 4.80 10.94 -0.39
C ALA A 189 5.04 11.69 0.94
N ILE A 190 5.84 11.15 1.88
CA ILE A 190 6.28 11.88 3.07
C ILE A 190 7.12 13.09 2.64
N ALA A 191 8.10 12.90 1.76
CA ALA A 191 8.93 13.99 1.26
C ALA A 191 8.10 15.07 0.51
N ALA A 192 7.09 14.65 -0.29
CA ALA A 192 6.19 15.58 -0.98
C ALA A 192 5.32 16.38 0.01
N GLY A 193 4.80 15.73 1.05
CA GLY A 193 4.09 16.41 2.13
C GLY A 193 4.97 17.40 2.88
N THR A 194 6.24 17.05 3.11
CA THR A 194 7.23 17.97 3.70
C THR A 194 7.45 19.19 2.81
N ALA A 195 7.58 19.00 1.49
CA ALA A 195 7.73 20.10 0.55
C ALA A 195 6.49 21.02 0.54
N ASP A 196 5.28 20.46 0.59
CA ASP A 196 4.03 21.23 0.68
C ASP A 196 3.93 21.98 2.01
N GLY A 197 4.26 21.35 3.12
CA GLY A 197 4.27 21.98 4.45
C GLY A 197 5.28 23.15 4.58
N LEU A 198 6.36 23.11 3.81
CA LEU A 198 7.36 24.20 3.69
C LEU A 198 7.03 25.21 2.59
N ASN A 199 5.90 25.05 1.86
CA ASN A 199 5.47 25.92 0.76
C ASN A 199 6.51 26.07 -0.37
N LEU A 200 7.19 25.01 -0.78
CA LEU A 200 8.24 25.03 -1.80
C LEU A 200 7.73 25.08 -3.24
N GLY A 201 6.43 24.92 -3.42
CA GLY A 201 5.76 25.04 -4.72
C GLY A 201 5.84 23.79 -5.62
N ASP A 202 5.15 23.86 -6.74
CA ASP A 202 4.90 22.72 -7.63
C ASP A 202 6.16 22.24 -8.38
N ASN A 203 7.08 23.12 -8.72
CA ASN A 203 8.32 22.73 -9.40
C ASN A 203 9.19 21.83 -8.51
N ALA A 204 9.31 22.15 -7.20
CA ALA A 204 10.04 21.33 -6.24
C ALA A 204 9.37 19.96 -6.07
N LYS A 205 8.05 19.93 -5.95
CA LYS A 205 7.27 18.69 -5.82
C LYS A 205 7.38 17.83 -7.09
N ALA A 206 7.26 18.39 -8.29
CA ALA A 206 7.42 17.69 -9.56
C ALA A 206 8.83 17.07 -9.67
N GLY A 207 9.88 17.87 -9.40
CA GLY A 207 11.27 17.39 -9.39
C GLY A 207 11.47 16.24 -8.39
N LEU A 208 10.92 16.39 -7.17
CA LEU A 208 10.97 15.36 -6.15
C LEU A 208 10.30 14.05 -6.59
N MET A 209 9.12 14.11 -7.22
CA MET A 209 8.41 12.92 -7.71
C MET A 209 9.20 12.21 -8.81
N ILE A 210 9.76 12.94 -9.78
CA ILE A 210 10.57 12.35 -10.86
C ILE A 210 11.87 11.74 -10.31
N ARG A 211 12.56 12.41 -9.40
CA ARG A 211 13.75 11.85 -8.76
C ARG A 211 13.39 10.68 -7.84
N GLY A 212 12.21 10.72 -7.21
CA GLY A 212 11.67 9.64 -6.40
C GLY A 212 11.41 8.37 -7.20
N ILE A 213 10.76 8.47 -8.37
CA ILE A 213 10.53 7.29 -9.22
C ILE A 213 11.84 6.69 -9.74
N ALA A 214 12.84 7.53 -10.05
CA ALA A 214 14.17 7.05 -10.42
C ALA A 214 14.86 6.30 -9.28
N GLU A 215 14.71 6.76 -8.02
CA GLU A 215 15.21 6.09 -6.83
C GLU A 215 14.52 4.74 -6.60
N ILE A 216 13.19 4.71 -6.70
CA ILE A 216 12.37 3.49 -6.61
C ILE A 216 12.80 2.47 -7.68
N THR A 217 13.00 2.94 -8.92
CA THR A 217 13.41 2.08 -10.04
C THR A 217 14.79 1.46 -9.78
N ARG A 218 15.76 2.24 -9.30
CA ARG A 218 17.11 1.72 -8.98
C ARG A 218 17.07 0.61 -7.93
N LEU A 219 16.33 0.84 -6.82
CA LEU A 219 16.21 -0.18 -5.79
C LEU A 219 15.43 -1.39 -6.30
N GLY A 220 14.37 -1.16 -7.07
CA GLY A 220 13.56 -2.21 -7.66
C GLY A 220 14.36 -3.12 -8.60
N MET A 221 15.14 -2.55 -9.49
CA MET A 221 16.01 -3.31 -10.41
C MET A 221 17.06 -4.13 -9.65
N ALA A 222 17.63 -3.58 -8.58
CA ALA A 222 18.59 -4.31 -7.72
C ALA A 222 17.93 -5.50 -6.98
N LEU A 223 16.60 -5.50 -6.85
CA LEU A 223 15.79 -6.58 -6.27
C LEU A 223 15.18 -7.51 -7.34
N GLY A 224 15.49 -7.29 -8.63
CA GLY A 224 15.03 -8.13 -9.74
C GLY A 224 13.75 -7.67 -10.42
N ALA A 225 13.25 -6.47 -10.12
CA ALA A 225 12.11 -5.89 -10.81
C ALA A 225 12.48 -5.35 -12.20
N LYS A 226 11.49 -5.19 -13.06
CA LYS A 226 11.63 -4.60 -14.39
C LYS A 226 11.45 -3.08 -14.33
N ALA A 227 12.33 -2.33 -14.99
CA ALA A 227 12.29 -0.87 -14.99
C ALA A 227 10.96 -0.30 -15.52
N GLU A 228 10.41 -0.91 -16.58
CA GLU A 228 9.16 -0.50 -17.20
C GLU A 228 7.94 -0.59 -16.28
N THR A 229 7.97 -1.47 -15.26
CA THR A 229 6.89 -1.59 -14.28
C THR A 229 6.67 -0.30 -13.49
N PHE A 230 7.75 0.44 -13.22
CA PHE A 230 7.68 1.68 -12.45
C PHE A 230 7.10 2.87 -13.24
N ALA A 231 7.06 2.82 -14.56
CA ALA A 231 6.32 3.79 -15.38
C ALA A 231 4.80 3.55 -15.40
N GLY A 232 4.34 2.40 -14.87
CA GLY A 232 2.94 1.98 -14.87
C GLY A 232 2.14 2.46 -13.64
N LEU A 233 0.96 1.83 -13.46
CA LEU A 233 -0.01 2.18 -12.40
C LEU A 233 0.54 2.02 -10.99
N SER A 234 1.30 0.95 -10.71
CA SER A 234 1.85 0.69 -9.37
C SER A 234 3.07 1.54 -9.03
N GLY A 235 3.75 2.10 -10.05
CA GLY A 235 4.86 3.03 -9.89
C GLY A 235 4.40 4.49 -9.98
N MET A 236 4.56 5.09 -11.17
CA MET A 236 4.25 6.48 -11.44
C MET A 236 2.79 6.84 -11.10
N GLY A 237 1.83 6.01 -11.49
CA GLY A 237 0.40 6.29 -11.23
C GLY A 237 0.09 6.41 -9.75
N ASP A 238 0.52 5.43 -8.94
CA ASP A 238 0.29 5.43 -7.49
C ASP A 238 1.12 6.50 -6.76
N LEU A 239 2.34 6.80 -7.28
CA LEU A 239 3.18 7.88 -6.78
C LEU A 239 2.50 9.24 -6.93
N ILE A 240 2.03 9.57 -8.15
CA ILE A 240 1.37 10.86 -8.44
C ILE A 240 0.14 11.01 -7.53
N ALA A 241 -0.77 10.01 -7.54
CA ALA A 241 -1.98 10.06 -6.74
C ALA A 241 -1.69 10.25 -5.24
N THR A 242 -0.63 9.62 -4.73
CA THR A 242 -0.30 9.67 -3.30
C THR A 242 0.41 10.96 -2.90
N CYS A 243 1.27 11.52 -3.77
CA CYS A 243 1.99 12.76 -3.52
C CYS A 243 1.12 14.02 -3.68
N THR A 244 0.05 13.96 -4.47
CA THR A 244 -0.82 15.12 -4.74
C THR A 244 -2.11 15.12 -3.94
N SER A 245 -2.52 13.97 -3.39
CA SER A 245 -3.78 13.85 -2.67
C SER A 245 -3.64 14.21 -1.19
N ARG A 246 -4.52 15.08 -0.71
CA ARG A 246 -4.69 15.37 0.73
C ARG A 246 -5.24 14.18 1.54
N LEU A 247 -5.74 13.14 0.85
CA LEU A 247 -6.18 11.89 1.48
C LEU A 247 -5.00 10.96 1.80
N SER A 248 -3.79 11.29 1.38
CA SER A 248 -2.60 10.48 1.65
C SER A 248 -2.12 10.66 3.08
N ARG A 249 -2.18 9.58 3.86
CA ARG A 249 -1.65 9.54 5.23
C ARG A 249 -0.16 9.83 5.31
N ASN A 250 0.61 9.37 4.33
CA ASN A 250 2.05 9.61 4.27
C ASN A 250 2.36 11.08 3.94
N HIS A 251 1.60 11.67 3.02
CA HIS A 251 1.69 13.10 2.72
C HIS A 251 1.39 13.94 3.97
N LEU A 252 0.32 13.61 4.71
CA LEU A 252 -0.06 14.28 5.95
C LEU A 252 1.07 14.19 7.01
N VAL A 253 1.74 13.04 7.14
CA VAL A 253 2.90 12.92 8.05
C VAL A 253 3.98 13.93 7.69
N GLY A 254 4.36 14.02 6.41
CA GLY A 254 5.36 14.97 5.93
C GLY A 254 4.97 16.43 6.19
N GLU A 255 3.73 16.79 5.90
CA GLU A 255 3.21 18.14 6.12
C GLU A 255 3.25 18.53 7.60
N GLN A 256 2.85 17.64 8.51
CA GLN A 256 2.88 17.90 9.96
C GLN A 256 4.31 17.96 10.53
N ILE A 257 5.23 17.16 10.01
CA ILE A 257 6.66 17.24 10.34
C ILE A 257 7.22 18.61 9.94
N ALA A 258 6.92 19.10 8.73
CA ALA A 258 7.34 20.41 8.26
C ALA A 258 6.79 21.56 9.12
N GLN A 259 5.63 21.36 9.75
CA GLN A 259 5.02 22.30 10.72
C GLN A 259 5.63 22.18 12.14
N GLY A 260 6.65 21.35 12.34
CA GLY A 260 7.37 21.19 13.61
C GLY A 260 6.77 20.19 14.60
N LYS A 261 5.74 19.41 14.20
CA LYS A 261 5.22 18.34 15.07
C LYS A 261 6.21 17.18 15.14
N LYS A 262 6.30 16.54 16.29
CA LYS A 262 7.12 15.34 16.48
C LYS A 262 6.42 14.12 15.86
N LEU A 263 7.18 13.23 15.22
CA LEU A 263 6.65 12.00 14.62
C LEU A 263 5.82 11.17 15.61
N THR A 264 6.29 11.05 16.86
CA THR A 264 5.59 10.31 17.92
C THR A 264 4.19 10.83 18.20
N ASP A 265 3.99 12.15 18.14
CA ASP A 265 2.71 12.78 18.41
C ASP A 265 1.78 12.64 17.20
N ILE A 266 2.32 12.80 15.99
CA ILE A 266 1.59 12.57 14.74
C ILE A 266 1.02 11.14 14.71
N LEU A 267 1.86 10.13 14.97
CA LEU A 267 1.44 8.73 14.92
C LEU A 267 0.41 8.35 15.99
N LYS A 268 0.42 9.02 17.16
CA LYS A 268 -0.62 8.82 18.20
C LYS A 268 -1.98 9.39 17.81
N GLU A 269 -2.01 10.49 17.06
CA GLU A 269 -3.24 11.13 16.58
C GLU A 269 -3.86 10.37 15.39
N MET A 270 -3.06 9.58 14.67
CA MET A 270 -3.51 8.86 13.46
C MET A 270 -4.31 7.61 13.82
N LYS A 271 -5.48 7.45 13.20
CA LYS A 271 -6.31 6.24 13.32
C LYS A 271 -5.79 5.08 12.46
N GLU A 272 -5.07 5.38 11.40
CA GLU A 272 -4.55 4.42 10.44
C GLU A 272 -3.04 4.56 10.27
N VAL A 273 -2.39 3.46 9.90
CA VAL A 273 -0.93 3.41 9.75
C VAL A 273 -0.47 4.19 8.51
N ALA A 274 0.56 5.02 8.68
CA ALA A 274 1.33 5.60 7.59
C ALA A 274 2.49 4.65 7.23
N GLU A 275 2.27 3.76 6.28
CA GLU A 275 3.20 2.69 5.89
C GLU A 275 4.59 3.21 5.43
N GLY A 276 4.66 4.46 4.95
CA GLY A 276 5.93 5.08 4.56
C GLY A 276 6.91 5.22 5.72
N VAL A 277 6.41 5.40 6.95
CA VAL A 277 7.25 5.56 8.14
C VAL A 277 8.10 4.30 8.37
N PRO A 278 7.54 3.10 8.63
CA PRO A 278 8.34 1.88 8.78
C PRO A 278 9.06 1.47 7.48
N THR A 279 8.45 1.69 6.32
CA THR A 279 9.07 1.37 5.03
C THR A 279 10.36 2.16 4.79
N THR A 280 10.50 3.38 5.33
CA THR A 280 11.72 4.18 5.23
C THR A 280 12.92 3.47 5.85
N ILE A 281 12.75 2.86 7.04
CA ILE A 281 13.81 2.08 7.72
C ILE A 281 14.22 0.88 6.85
N ALA A 282 13.23 0.11 6.38
CA ALA A 282 13.47 -1.08 5.60
C ALA A 282 14.14 -0.78 4.24
N ALA A 283 13.66 0.25 3.52
CA ALA A 283 14.22 0.67 2.23
C ALA A 283 15.66 1.18 2.37
N ARG A 284 15.94 2.02 3.39
CA ARG A 284 17.31 2.47 3.71
C ARG A 284 18.23 1.29 3.97
N THR A 285 17.78 0.33 4.76
CA THR A 285 18.56 -0.88 5.10
C THR A 285 18.85 -1.72 3.86
N LEU A 286 17.84 -1.93 2.99
CA LEU A 286 18.01 -2.61 1.70
C LEU A 286 18.98 -1.87 0.79
N GLY A 287 18.85 -0.54 0.67
CA GLY A 287 19.77 0.30 -0.12
C GLY A 287 21.23 0.12 0.32
N LYS A 288 21.49 0.18 1.63
CA LYS A 288 22.84 -0.06 2.17
C LYS A 288 23.34 -1.48 1.88
N LYS A 289 22.50 -2.50 2.08
CA LYS A 289 22.84 -3.91 1.84
C LYS A 289 23.16 -4.19 0.36
N LEU A 290 22.40 -3.57 -0.54
CA LEU A 290 22.54 -3.75 -1.99
C LEU A 290 23.49 -2.72 -2.64
N LYS A 291 24.05 -1.79 -1.86
CA LYS A 291 24.89 -0.67 -2.32
C LYS A 291 24.18 0.22 -3.36
N VAL A 292 22.89 0.41 -3.18
CA VAL A 292 22.05 1.31 -4.00
C VAL A 292 21.90 2.65 -3.30
N THR A 293 22.21 3.73 -4.03
CA THR A 293 22.09 5.09 -3.50
C THR A 293 20.64 5.56 -3.52
N LEU A 294 20.10 5.88 -2.34
CA LEU A 294 18.71 6.29 -2.10
C LEU A 294 18.68 7.64 -1.37
N PRO A 295 19.01 8.76 -2.04
CA PRO A 295 19.17 10.04 -1.35
C PRO A 295 17.89 10.58 -0.73
N ILE A 296 16.72 10.46 -1.39
CA ILE A 296 15.46 10.94 -0.83
C ILE A 296 15.07 10.09 0.38
N THR A 297 15.20 8.77 0.28
CA THR A 297 14.95 7.86 1.42
C THR A 297 15.87 8.16 2.60
N GLU A 298 17.16 8.47 2.36
CA GLU A 298 18.10 8.83 3.42
C GLU A 298 17.69 10.13 4.11
N GLU A 299 17.31 11.17 3.36
CA GLU A 299 16.87 12.43 3.93
C GLU A 299 15.55 12.29 4.71
N VAL A 300 14.58 11.54 4.18
CA VAL A 300 13.34 11.22 4.90
C VAL A 300 13.64 10.47 6.20
N TYR A 301 14.57 9.52 6.17
CA TYR A 301 14.98 8.80 7.38
C TYR A 301 15.57 9.74 8.44
N GLN A 302 16.50 10.62 8.04
CA GLN A 302 17.13 11.56 8.96
C GLN A 302 16.11 12.54 9.57
N VAL A 303 15.15 12.99 8.79
CA VAL A 303 14.07 13.86 9.28
C VAL A 303 13.17 13.12 10.27
N LEU A 304 12.74 11.89 9.94
CA LEU A 304 11.80 11.13 10.76
C LEU A 304 12.43 10.61 12.07
N TYR A 305 13.70 10.18 12.02
CA TYR A 305 14.32 9.40 13.12
C TYR A 305 15.53 10.03 13.76
N GLU A 306 16.23 10.95 13.07
CA GLU A 306 17.45 11.58 13.58
C GLU A 306 17.25 13.07 13.92
N GLY A 307 16.02 13.59 13.74
CA GLY A 307 15.66 14.97 14.09
C GLY A 307 16.29 16.03 13.18
N LYS A 308 16.67 15.65 11.95
CA LYS A 308 17.19 16.59 10.95
C LYS A 308 16.09 17.59 10.58
N ASP A 309 16.48 18.86 10.51
CA ASP A 309 15.57 19.91 10.05
C ASP A 309 15.10 19.66 8.61
N PRO A 310 13.76 19.69 8.33
CA PRO A 310 13.23 19.41 6.99
C PRO A 310 13.76 20.35 5.91
N TYR A 311 13.94 21.64 6.19
CA TYR A 311 14.49 22.60 5.24
C TYR A 311 15.93 22.27 4.88
N ARG A 312 16.73 21.88 5.89
CA ARG A 312 18.11 21.42 5.67
C ARG A 312 18.16 20.15 4.81
N ALA A 313 17.25 19.19 5.04
CA ALA A 313 17.19 17.98 4.24
C ALA A 313 16.98 18.28 2.74
N ILE A 314 16.10 19.22 2.43
CA ILE A 314 15.86 19.66 1.04
C ILE A 314 17.08 20.38 0.48
N THR A 315 17.72 21.26 1.27
CA THR A 315 18.94 21.95 0.85
C THR A 315 20.05 20.96 0.51
N ASP A 316 20.22 19.91 1.34
CA ASP A 316 21.23 18.87 1.10
C ASP A 316 20.92 18.08 -0.19
N LEU A 317 19.65 17.80 -0.51
CA LEU A 317 19.26 17.19 -1.79
C LEU A 317 19.60 18.10 -2.99
N MET A 318 19.37 19.41 -2.88
CA MET A 318 19.59 20.39 -3.96
C MET A 318 21.06 20.72 -4.21
N THR A 319 21.92 20.61 -3.18
CA THR A 319 23.35 20.93 -3.26
C THR A 319 24.25 19.73 -3.57
N ARG A 320 23.66 18.58 -3.86
CA ARG A 320 24.41 17.40 -4.31
C ARG A 320 25.17 17.69 -5.59
N SER A 321 26.29 16.96 -5.80
CA SER A 321 27.08 17.05 -7.03
C SER A 321 26.19 16.87 -8.25
N ALA A 322 26.40 17.71 -9.27
CA ALA A 322 25.68 17.62 -10.54
C ALA A 322 25.91 16.25 -11.20
N THR A 323 24.84 15.68 -11.71
CA THR A 323 24.84 14.41 -12.43
C THR A 323 24.03 14.55 -13.71
N SER A 324 24.30 13.70 -14.72
CA SER A 324 23.42 13.55 -15.88
C SER A 324 22.06 12.96 -15.45
N GLU A 325 21.02 13.27 -16.20
CA GLU A 325 19.70 12.69 -16.03
C GLU A 325 19.61 11.27 -16.62
#